data_fda4aac514985cb833902e803d641a9d
#
_entry.id   fda4aac514985cb833902e803d641a9d
#
_cell.length_a   1.000
_cell.length_b   1.000
_cell.length_c   1.000
_cell.angle_alpha   90.00
_cell.angle_beta   90.00
_cell.angle_gamma   90.00
#
_symmetry.space_group_name_H-M   'P 1'
#
loop_
_entity.id
_entity.type
_entity.pdbx_description
1 polymer ?
#
loop_
_entity_poly.entity_id
_entity_poly.type
_entity_poly.pdbx_seq_one_letter_code
_entity_poly.pdbx_strand_id
1 'polypeptide(L)'
;MERRKEILTWNDVDKLIDHLLPQFESTFDSMIMISRGGIIPGGLLAEAMDIQKLLIASVNFPSELEEMERPRLLAWPSFLMFPNEDLLNGDRILIVDDVWGSGRTITAVKNRVSAAGGFPFTCVLHFNPYRNLFGANRPNYFAATTDAFIIYPLEVDRDSTSSLLHNL
;
A
#
# COMPACT_ATOMS: atom_id res chain seq x y z
N MET A 1 19.87 -17.22 3.87
CA MET A 1 18.65 -17.92 3.39
C MET A 1 18.01 -17.03 2.34
N GLU A 2 17.91 -17.50 1.11
CA GLU A 2 17.34 -16.72 0.00
C GLU A 2 15.84 -16.58 0.26
N ARG A 3 15.32 -15.32 0.21
CA ARG A 3 13.90 -15.08 0.47
C ARG A 3 13.09 -15.67 -0.68
N ARG A 4 12.07 -16.46 -0.37
CA ARG A 4 11.09 -16.92 -1.35
C ARG A 4 10.51 -15.70 -2.08
N LYS A 5 10.57 -15.72 -3.40
CA LYS A 5 9.99 -14.68 -4.27
C LYS A 5 8.77 -15.24 -4.98
N GLU A 6 7.78 -14.42 -5.17
CA GLU A 6 6.57 -14.76 -5.92
C GLU A 6 6.29 -13.63 -6.90
N ILE A 7 6.22 -13.97 -8.18
CA ILE A 7 6.01 -13.02 -9.28
C ILE A 7 4.55 -13.13 -9.69
N LEU A 8 3.83 -12.02 -9.65
CA LEU A 8 2.43 -11.96 -10.01
C LEU A 8 2.24 -11.48 -11.44
N THR A 9 1.17 -11.96 -12.07
CA THR A 9 0.63 -11.47 -13.32
C THR A 9 -0.47 -10.44 -13.08
N TRP A 10 -0.88 -9.73 -14.13
CA TRP A 10 -2.05 -8.83 -14.06
C TRP A 10 -3.34 -9.59 -13.73
N ASN A 11 -3.48 -10.82 -14.22
CA ASN A 11 -4.63 -11.67 -13.87
C ASN A 11 -4.65 -12.07 -12.39
N ASP A 12 -3.48 -12.22 -11.75
CA ASP A 12 -3.41 -12.46 -10.30
C ASP A 12 -3.83 -11.22 -9.53
N VAL A 13 -3.41 -10.03 -9.96
CA VAL A 13 -3.84 -8.76 -9.35
C VAL A 13 -5.36 -8.59 -9.47
N ASP A 14 -5.94 -8.87 -10.63
CA ASP A 14 -7.38 -8.79 -10.86
C ASP A 14 -8.16 -9.69 -9.90
N LYS A 15 -7.73 -10.95 -9.74
CA LYS A 15 -8.32 -11.88 -8.76
C LYS A 15 -8.21 -11.40 -7.32
N LEU A 16 -7.10 -10.73 -6.95
CA LEU A 16 -6.94 -10.17 -5.62
C LEU A 16 -7.93 -9.02 -5.38
N ILE A 17 -8.16 -8.17 -6.39
CA ILE A 17 -9.19 -7.13 -6.34
C ILE A 17 -10.58 -7.74 -6.17
N ASP A 18 -10.93 -8.75 -6.99
CA ASP A 18 -12.20 -9.46 -6.87
C ASP A 18 -12.42 -10.07 -5.48
N HIS A 19 -11.34 -10.52 -4.83
CA HIS A 19 -11.40 -11.06 -3.48
C HIS A 19 -11.56 -9.98 -2.40
N LEU A 20 -11.11 -8.75 -2.66
CA LEU A 20 -11.25 -7.62 -1.74
C LEU A 20 -12.67 -7.03 -1.76
N LEU A 21 -13.26 -6.88 -2.94
CA LEU A 21 -14.53 -6.16 -3.11
C LEU A 21 -15.65 -6.64 -2.18
N PRO A 22 -15.90 -7.94 -1.98
CA PRO A 22 -16.97 -8.40 -1.07
C PRO A 22 -16.65 -8.19 0.41
N GLN A 23 -15.43 -7.81 0.78
CA GLN A 23 -15.06 -7.53 2.18
C GLN A 23 -15.51 -6.15 2.64
N PHE A 24 -15.78 -5.23 1.72
CA PHE A 24 -16.17 -3.87 2.06
C PHE A 24 -17.64 -3.82 2.46
N GLU A 25 -17.90 -3.62 3.75
CA GLU A 25 -19.26 -3.55 4.30
C GLU A 25 -19.82 -2.12 4.35
N SER A 26 -19.02 -1.12 3.98
CA SER A 26 -19.40 0.29 4.06
C SER A 26 -18.74 1.09 2.94
N THR A 27 -19.32 2.27 2.66
CA THR A 27 -18.78 3.22 1.70
C THR A 27 -17.66 4.07 2.30
N PHE A 28 -16.84 4.64 1.42
CA PHE A 28 -15.78 5.59 1.78
C PHE A 28 -15.99 6.91 1.04
N ASP A 29 -15.70 8.03 1.72
CA ASP A 29 -15.84 9.37 1.17
C ASP A 29 -14.67 9.72 0.25
N SER A 30 -13.49 9.18 0.56
CA SER A 30 -12.27 9.40 -0.19
C SER A 30 -11.31 8.22 -0.10
N MET A 31 -10.33 8.20 -1.00
CA MET A 31 -9.26 7.21 -1.01
C MET A 31 -7.90 7.91 -1.03
N ILE A 32 -6.96 7.40 -0.24
CA ILE A 32 -5.54 7.76 -0.33
C ILE A 32 -4.78 6.57 -0.91
N MET A 33 -4.18 6.75 -2.06
CA MET A 33 -3.28 5.78 -2.69
C MET A 33 -1.85 6.07 -2.27
N ILE A 34 -1.17 5.09 -1.68
CA ILE A 34 0.24 5.24 -1.31
C ILE A 34 1.10 4.97 -2.56
N SER A 35 1.86 5.97 -2.97
CA SER A 35 2.71 5.81 -4.14
C SER A 35 4.00 5.03 -3.77
N ARG A 36 4.44 4.15 -4.65
CA ARG A 36 3.94 3.79 -5.99
C ARG A 36 2.98 2.60 -5.96
N GLY A 37 3.16 1.68 -5.00
CA GLY A 37 2.49 0.37 -4.97
C GLY A 37 0.97 0.44 -4.92
N GLY A 38 0.41 1.41 -4.20
CA GLY A 38 -1.02 1.57 -4.03
C GLY A 38 -1.76 2.22 -5.20
N ILE A 39 -1.05 2.77 -6.20
CA ILE A 39 -1.71 3.52 -7.30
C ILE A 39 -2.57 2.60 -8.17
N ILE A 40 -2.03 1.46 -8.60
CA ILE A 40 -2.76 0.53 -9.47
C ILE A 40 -3.93 -0.14 -8.71
N PRO A 41 -3.71 -0.81 -7.58
CA PRO A 41 -4.83 -1.40 -6.85
C PRO A 41 -5.84 -0.35 -6.38
N GLY A 42 -5.38 0.83 -5.97
CA GLY A 42 -6.26 1.94 -5.61
C GLY A 42 -7.13 2.43 -6.77
N GLY A 43 -6.57 2.56 -7.97
CA GLY A 43 -7.32 2.93 -9.16
C GLY A 43 -8.40 1.91 -9.51
N LEU A 44 -8.08 0.62 -9.47
CA LEU A 44 -9.04 -0.46 -9.72
C LEU A 44 -10.18 -0.49 -8.68
N LEU A 45 -9.83 -0.35 -7.40
CA LEU A 45 -10.82 -0.30 -6.31
C LEU A 45 -11.68 0.96 -6.38
N ALA A 46 -11.08 2.12 -6.70
CA ALA A 46 -11.82 3.38 -6.80
C ALA A 46 -12.90 3.31 -7.89
N GLU A 47 -12.56 2.75 -9.06
CA GLU A 47 -13.52 2.53 -10.15
C GLU A 47 -14.63 1.56 -9.74
N ALA A 48 -14.26 0.41 -9.16
CA ALA A 48 -15.22 -0.61 -8.75
C ALA A 48 -16.17 -0.15 -7.61
N MET A 49 -15.72 0.76 -6.75
CA MET A 49 -16.47 1.26 -5.58
C MET A 49 -17.06 2.65 -5.80
N ASP A 50 -16.90 3.25 -6.98
CA ASP A 50 -17.35 4.61 -7.32
C ASP A 50 -16.83 5.69 -6.36
N ILE A 51 -15.55 5.59 -5.96
CA ILE A 51 -14.90 6.58 -5.11
C ILE A 51 -14.30 7.67 -6.00
N GLN A 52 -14.88 8.88 -5.97
CA GLN A 52 -14.48 9.99 -6.84
C GLN A 52 -13.34 10.85 -6.27
N LYS A 53 -13.25 10.94 -4.94
CA LYS A 53 -12.24 11.75 -4.25
C LYS A 53 -10.97 10.94 -4.05
N LEU A 54 -10.02 11.09 -4.97
CA LEU A 54 -8.76 10.35 -4.99
C LEU A 54 -7.60 11.26 -4.58
N LEU A 55 -6.82 10.81 -3.61
CA LEU A 55 -5.71 11.52 -3.01
C LEU A 55 -4.46 10.61 -3.04
N ILE A 56 -3.29 11.22 -2.98
CA ILE A 56 -2.01 10.49 -3.02
C ILE A 56 -1.17 10.85 -1.80
N ALA A 57 -0.55 9.83 -1.19
CA ALA A 57 0.50 10.00 -0.22
C ALA A 57 1.79 9.32 -0.71
N SER A 58 2.93 9.95 -0.46
CA SER A 58 4.25 9.38 -0.73
C SER A 58 5.10 9.51 0.53
N VAL A 59 5.62 8.39 1.00
CA VAL A 59 6.40 8.31 2.24
C VAL A 59 7.78 7.76 1.90
N ASN A 60 8.81 8.45 2.38
CA ASN A 60 10.18 8.01 2.31
C ASN A 60 10.68 7.64 3.70
N PHE A 61 11.44 6.54 3.78
CA PHE A 61 12.20 6.17 4.96
C PHE A 61 13.68 6.33 4.64
N PRO A 62 14.52 6.79 5.59
CA PRO A 62 15.95 6.85 5.41
C PRO A 62 16.50 5.52 4.92
N SER A 63 17.50 5.56 4.03
CA SER A 63 18.17 4.37 3.51
C SER A 63 18.84 3.58 4.65
N GLU A 64 19.06 2.27 4.43
CA GLU A 64 19.75 1.43 5.43
C GLU A 64 21.15 1.97 5.81
N LEU A 65 21.79 2.72 4.92
CA LEU A 65 23.09 3.36 5.16
C LEU A 65 22.98 4.55 6.15
N GLU A 66 21.89 5.30 6.07
CA GLU A 66 21.61 6.38 7.02
C GLU A 66 21.11 5.83 8.36
N GLU A 67 20.49 4.63 8.35
CA GLU A 67 20.05 3.92 9.55
C GLU A 67 21.24 3.33 10.37
N MET A 68 22.40 3.09 9.76
CA MET A 68 23.58 2.59 10.46
C MET A 68 24.19 3.62 11.43
N GLU A 69 23.97 4.91 11.19
CA GLU A 69 24.43 6.00 12.06
C GLU A 69 23.41 6.39 13.14
N ARG A 70 22.17 5.88 13.06
CA ARG A 70 21.10 6.14 14.05
C ARG A 70 20.44 4.84 14.48
N PRO A 71 20.06 4.70 15.78
CA PRO A 71 19.32 3.52 16.22
C PRO A 71 18.06 3.31 15.39
N ARG A 72 17.85 2.11 14.84
CA ARG A 72 16.73 1.71 13.96
C ARG A 72 15.33 2.11 14.44
N LEU A 73 15.18 2.38 15.74
CA LEU A 73 13.92 2.79 16.39
C LEU A 73 13.56 4.26 16.17
N LEU A 74 14.46 5.08 15.62
CA LEU A 74 14.29 6.54 15.52
C LEU A 74 14.19 7.07 14.07
N ALA A 75 14.17 6.20 13.06
CA ALA A 75 13.96 6.64 11.67
C ALA A 75 12.50 7.08 11.47
N TRP A 76 12.25 8.37 11.58
CA TRP A 76 10.96 8.97 11.29
C TRP A 76 10.68 8.96 9.79
N PRO A 77 9.46 8.61 9.35
CA PRO A 77 9.10 8.75 7.95
C PRO A 77 9.08 10.22 7.54
N SER A 78 9.59 10.53 6.35
CA SER A 78 9.40 11.83 5.71
C SER A 78 8.33 11.70 4.63
N PHE A 79 7.36 12.62 4.65
CA PHE A 79 6.34 12.68 3.63
C PHE A 79 6.86 13.53 2.46
N LEU A 80 7.05 12.90 1.30
CA LEU A 80 7.36 13.61 0.06
C LEU A 80 6.09 14.26 -0.52
N MET A 81 4.93 13.63 -0.28
CA MET A 81 3.63 14.13 -0.64
C MET A 81 2.60 13.67 0.40
N PHE A 82 1.70 14.55 0.77
CA PHE A 82 0.53 14.23 1.57
C PHE A 82 -0.61 15.20 1.22
N PRO A 83 -1.87 14.75 1.19
CA PRO A 83 -3.00 15.62 0.91
C PRO A 83 -3.13 16.77 1.91
N ASN A 84 -3.75 17.88 1.47
CA ASN A 84 -4.15 18.93 2.39
C ASN A 84 -5.08 18.33 3.47
N GLU A 85 -4.76 18.57 4.74
CA GLU A 85 -5.46 17.99 5.88
C GLU A 85 -6.94 18.40 5.96
N ASP A 86 -7.27 19.59 5.45
CA ASP A 86 -8.66 20.05 5.34
C ASP A 86 -9.54 19.16 4.46
N LEU A 87 -8.92 18.43 3.51
CA LEU A 87 -9.64 17.47 2.67
C LEU A 87 -9.97 16.15 3.38
N LEU A 88 -9.41 15.93 4.56
CA LEU A 88 -9.48 14.65 5.27
C LEU A 88 -10.43 14.68 6.46
N ASN A 89 -10.69 15.88 7.01
CA ASN A 89 -11.45 16.04 8.23
C ASN A 89 -12.89 15.53 8.07
N GLY A 90 -13.28 14.60 8.92
CA GLY A 90 -14.60 13.97 8.92
C GLY A 90 -14.82 12.86 7.90
N ASP A 91 -13.92 12.68 6.93
CA ASP A 91 -14.04 11.67 5.89
C ASP A 91 -13.72 10.24 6.40
N ARG A 92 -14.45 9.27 5.89
CA ARG A 92 -14.10 7.86 5.94
C ARG A 92 -13.14 7.57 4.78
N ILE A 93 -11.90 7.30 5.08
CA ILE A 93 -10.81 7.28 4.09
C ILE A 93 -10.25 5.87 3.94
N LEU A 94 -10.32 5.31 2.73
CA LEU A 94 -9.66 4.07 2.39
C LEU A 94 -8.21 4.36 1.99
N ILE A 95 -7.26 3.87 2.77
CA ILE A 95 -5.82 3.97 2.48
C ILE A 95 -5.37 2.68 1.80
N VAL A 96 -4.88 2.78 0.57
CA VAL A 96 -4.53 1.61 -0.26
C VAL A 96 -3.04 1.57 -0.54
N ASP A 97 -2.44 0.39 -0.34
CA ASP A 97 -1.09 0.04 -0.76
C ASP A 97 -1.11 -1.36 -1.39
N ASP A 98 -0.02 -1.80 -2.00
CA ASP A 98 0.09 -3.15 -2.56
C ASP A 98 0.38 -4.19 -1.47
N VAL A 99 1.31 -3.92 -0.56
CA VAL A 99 1.73 -4.85 0.48
C VAL A 99 1.91 -4.20 1.84
N TRP A 100 1.37 -4.84 2.86
CA TRP A 100 1.77 -4.58 4.25
C TRP A 100 2.88 -5.56 4.62
N GLY A 101 4.13 -5.15 4.42
CA GLY A 101 5.31 -5.87 4.89
C GLY A 101 5.60 -5.50 6.34
N SER A 102 6.50 -4.54 6.56
CA SER A 102 6.78 -4.02 7.92
C SER A 102 5.61 -3.24 8.53
N GLY A 103 4.72 -2.71 7.72
CA GLY A 103 3.59 -1.86 8.12
C GLY A 103 3.97 -0.40 8.39
N ARG A 104 5.24 -0.02 8.26
CA ARG A 104 5.72 1.35 8.60
C ARG A 104 5.05 2.43 7.75
N THR A 105 5.02 2.24 6.43
CA THR A 105 4.48 3.22 5.49
C THR A 105 2.99 3.48 5.73
N ILE A 106 2.19 2.43 5.69
CA ILE A 106 0.74 2.55 5.81
C ILE A 106 0.32 3.03 7.21
N THR A 107 1.07 2.64 8.26
CA THR A 107 0.83 3.12 9.62
C THR A 107 1.15 4.61 9.76
N ALA A 108 2.22 5.10 9.12
CA ALA A 108 2.55 6.53 9.10
C ALA A 108 1.44 7.36 8.44
N VAL A 109 0.93 6.90 7.28
CA VAL A 109 -0.19 7.54 6.58
C VAL A 109 -1.46 7.51 7.43
N LYS A 110 -1.81 6.35 7.99
CA LYS A 110 -2.97 6.17 8.88
C LYS A 110 -2.95 7.14 10.05
N ASN A 111 -1.81 7.25 10.74
CA ASN A 111 -1.67 8.13 11.90
C ASN A 111 -1.85 9.61 11.51
N ARG A 112 -1.30 10.01 10.37
CA ARG A 112 -1.45 11.38 9.90
C ARG A 112 -2.88 11.71 9.46
N VAL A 113 -3.58 10.77 8.82
CA VAL A 113 -5.02 10.90 8.52
C VAL A 113 -5.84 11.08 9.81
N SER A 114 -5.57 10.24 10.82
CA SER A 114 -6.25 10.37 12.11
C SER A 114 -5.97 11.72 12.80
N ALA A 115 -4.74 12.20 12.74
CA ALA A 115 -4.36 13.51 13.29
C ALA A 115 -5.07 14.68 12.57
N ALA A 116 -5.37 14.52 11.28
CA ALA A 116 -6.13 15.47 10.47
C ALA A 116 -7.67 15.38 10.69
N GLY A 117 -8.14 14.53 11.61
CA GLY A 117 -9.56 14.35 11.90
C GLY A 117 -10.31 13.42 10.95
N GLY A 118 -9.62 12.69 10.09
CA GLY A 118 -10.20 11.66 9.24
C GLY A 118 -10.35 10.31 9.93
N PHE A 119 -11.17 9.43 9.36
CA PHE A 119 -11.40 8.06 9.82
C PHE A 119 -10.73 7.08 8.85
N PRO A 120 -9.46 6.65 9.12
CA PRO A 120 -8.70 5.83 8.20
C PRO A 120 -9.06 4.35 8.29
N PHE A 121 -9.16 3.72 7.13
CA PHE A 121 -9.26 2.28 6.93
C PHE A 121 -8.15 1.84 5.99
N THR A 122 -7.42 0.79 6.32
CA THR A 122 -6.27 0.32 5.55
C THR A 122 -6.59 -0.90 4.71
N CYS A 123 -6.15 -0.89 3.46
CA CYS A 123 -6.37 -1.95 2.49
C CYS A 123 -5.08 -2.27 1.74
N VAL A 124 -4.76 -3.55 1.60
CA VAL A 124 -3.62 -4.02 0.83
C VAL A 124 -3.97 -5.28 0.04
N LEU A 125 -3.24 -5.54 -1.04
CA LEU A 125 -3.36 -6.82 -1.74
C LEU A 125 -2.79 -7.97 -0.89
N HIS A 126 -1.59 -7.78 -0.33
CA HIS A 126 -0.95 -8.79 0.51
C HIS A 126 -0.61 -8.27 1.91
N PHE A 127 -0.87 -9.11 2.90
CA PHE A 127 -0.40 -8.91 4.27
C PHE A 127 0.67 -9.94 4.63
N ASN A 128 1.83 -9.47 5.09
CA ASN A 128 2.91 -10.34 5.58
C ASN A 128 3.00 -10.25 7.12
N PRO A 129 2.36 -11.16 7.85
CA PRO A 129 2.35 -11.13 9.32
C PRO A 129 3.74 -11.37 9.93
N TYR A 130 4.64 -12.06 9.20
CA TYR A 130 5.99 -12.41 9.69
C TYR A 130 6.96 -11.23 9.66
N ARG A 131 6.68 -10.21 8.86
CA ARG A 131 7.48 -8.98 8.75
C ARG A 131 6.88 -7.80 9.48
N ASN A 132 5.66 -7.94 9.97
CA ASN A 132 4.92 -6.87 10.65
C ASN A 132 5.64 -6.43 11.92
N LEU A 133 5.99 -5.14 12.03
CA LEU A 133 6.68 -4.56 13.18
C LEU A 133 5.72 -4.03 14.25
N PHE A 134 4.43 -4.00 13.99
CA PHE A 134 3.42 -3.40 14.86
C PHE A 134 2.59 -4.43 15.63
N GLY A 135 3.13 -5.60 15.87
CA GLY A 135 2.53 -6.63 16.71
C GLY A 135 1.17 -7.09 16.19
N ALA A 136 0.11 -6.83 16.96
CA ALA A 136 -1.25 -7.23 16.63
C ALA A 136 -1.93 -6.34 15.56
N ASN A 137 -1.33 -5.22 15.19
CA ASN A 137 -1.91 -4.35 14.15
C ASN A 137 -1.81 -5.03 12.78
N ARG A 138 -2.91 -5.00 12.06
CA ARG A 138 -3.03 -5.57 10.71
C ARG A 138 -3.89 -4.66 9.85
N PRO A 139 -3.85 -4.79 8.51
CA PRO A 139 -4.77 -4.05 7.65
C PRO A 139 -6.23 -4.39 7.96
N ASN A 140 -7.13 -3.43 7.75
CA ASN A 140 -8.57 -3.66 7.88
C ASN A 140 -9.06 -4.64 6.79
N TYR A 141 -8.51 -4.49 5.57
CA TYR A 141 -8.83 -5.30 4.41
C TYR A 141 -7.56 -5.80 3.74
N PHE A 142 -7.51 -7.06 3.38
CA PHE A 142 -6.42 -7.64 2.61
C PHE A 142 -6.92 -8.85 1.81
N ALA A 143 -6.38 -9.03 0.60
CA ALA A 143 -6.80 -10.12 -0.26
C ALA A 143 -6.15 -11.45 0.11
N ALA A 144 -4.86 -11.43 0.46
CA ALA A 144 -4.11 -12.63 0.80
C ALA A 144 -3.05 -12.37 1.87
N THR A 145 -2.66 -13.43 2.58
CA THR A 145 -1.46 -13.44 3.43
C THR A 145 -0.29 -14.05 2.67
N THR A 146 0.93 -13.59 2.97
CA THR A 146 2.14 -14.12 2.36
C THR A 146 3.31 -14.15 3.33
N ASP A 147 4.24 -15.06 3.13
CA ASP A 147 5.57 -15.10 3.74
C ASP A 147 6.67 -14.72 2.75
N ALA A 148 6.30 -14.59 1.46
CA ALA A 148 7.20 -14.32 0.37
C ALA A 148 7.47 -12.82 0.15
N PHE A 149 8.48 -12.54 -0.66
CA PHE A 149 8.67 -11.24 -1.29
C PHE A 149 7.86 -11.23 -2.60
N ILE A 150 6.82 -10.39 -2.65
CA ILE A 150 5.96 -10.30 -3.82
C ILE A 150 6.55 -9.30 -4.81
N ILE A 151 6.58 -9.70 -6.09
CA ILE A 151 6.93 -8.83 -7.22
C ILE A 151 5.66 -8.63 -8.03
N TYR A 152 5.13 -7.42 -7.98
CA TYR A 152 3.92 -7.07 -8.74
C TYR A 152 4.26 -6.78 -10.20
N PRO A 153 3.32 -6.97 -11.13
CA PRO A 153 3.56 -6.73 -12.55
C PRO A 153 3.90 -5.27 -12.89
N LEU A 154 3.56 -4.33 -12.01
CA LEU A 154 3.93 -2.92 -12.13
C LEU A 154 5.41 -2.66 -11.80
N GLU A 155 6.06 -3.54 -11.04
CA GLU A 155 7.47 -3.45 -10.61
C GLU A 155 8.44 -4.13 -11.58
N VAL A 156 7.91 -4.87 -12.56
CA VAL A 156 8.76 -5.56 -13.56
C VAL A 156 9.58 -4.53 -14.32
N ASP A 157 10.91 -4.72 -14.30
CA ASP A 157 11.83 -3.89 -15.04
C ASP A 157 11.50 -3.94 -16.53
N ARG A 158 11.23 -2.77 -17.12
CA ARG A 158 10.90 -2.60 -18.53
C ARG A 158 12.07 -2.00 -19.32
N ASP A 159 13.29 -2.20 -18.83
CA ASP A 159 14.48 -1.74 -19.52
C ASP A 159 14.55 -2.32 -20.94
N SER A 160 14.95 -1.52 -21.90
CA SER A 160 14.90 -1.79 -23.33
C SER A 160 15.69 -3.03 -23.78
N THR A 161 16.52 -3.60 -22.91
CA THR A 161 17.30 -4.81 -23.16
C THR A 161 16.62 -6.10 -22.75
N SER A 162 15.60 -6.02 -21.88
CA SER A 162 14.74 -7.17 -21.56
C SER A 162 13.41 -7.04 -22.29
N SER A 163 13.43 -7.27 -23.59
CA SER A 163 12.22 -7.12 -24.40
C SER A 163 11.18 -8.14 -23.96
N LEU A 164 10.18 -7.67 -23.19
CA LEU A 164 8.92 -8.39 -23.00
C LEU A 164 8.20 -8.67 -24.35
N LEU A 165 8.71 -8.10 -25.44
CA LEU A 165 8.23 -8.32 -26.81
C LEU A 165 8.62 -9.68 -27.39
N HIS A 166 9.41 -10.50 -26.69
CA HIS A 166 9.78 -11.84 -27.16
C HIS A 166 8.84 -12.95 -26.65
N ASN A 167 7.81 -12.61 -25.85
CA ASN A 167 6.86 -13.57 -25.29
C ASN A 167 5.38 -13.23 -25.62
N LEU A 168 5.14 -12.56 -26.72
CA LEU A 168 3.81 -12.44 -27.33
C LEU A 168 3.71 -13.37 -28.53
#